data_ac8ed0bdcfce776344a090cbb3027e50
#
_entry.id   ac8ed0bdcfce776344a090cbb3027e50
#
_cell.length_a   1.000
_cell.length_b   1.000
_cell.length_c   1.000
_cell.angle_alpha   90.00
_cell.angle_beta   90.00
_cell.angle_gamma   90.00
#
_symmetry.space_group_name_H-M   'P 1'
#
loop_
_entity.id
_entity.type
_entity.pdbx_description
1 polymer ?
#
loop_
_entity_poly.entity_id
_entity_poly.type
_entity_poly.pdbx_seq_one_letter_code
_entity_poly.pdbx_strand_id
1 'polypeptide(L)'
;MHVVVVGCGRVGSGLALSLTAEGHTVAVVDKNARAFRRLKGWDGPCIVGSGFDRDDLEKAGALHADALAAVTSGDNTNILTARIARETYHIPNVVARIYDPRRAEVYQRLGIPTVATVTWTIDQVRRRLFPSGGVDDWSDPSGRLTLVDRTLPDAWAGRSLGDLEEPGRVSLLAVSRAGVPRLDARDLVGQEGDVLHLAVLDDAKRDLDLALSPYGHGEGHDYHGSES
;
A
#
# COMPACT_ATOMS: atom_id res chain seq x y z
N MET A 1 9.48 22.46 -3.31
CA MET A 1 8.48 22.50 -2.23
C MET A 1 9.21 22.54 -0.90
N HIS A 2 8.60 23.19 0.12
CA HIS A 2 9.08 23.10 1.50
C HIS A 2 8.28 22.05 2.28
N VAL A 3 8.98 21.08 2.88
CA VAL A 3 8.35 19.97 3.58
C VAL A 3 8.80 19.92 5.05
N VAL A 4 7.84 19.87 5.96
CA VAL A 4 8.11 19.66 7.40
C VAL A 4 7.92 18.20 7.74
N VAL A 5 8.96 17.56 8.29
CA VAL A 5 8.92 16.18 8.76
C VAL A 5 8.95 16.15 10.28
N VAL A 6 7.90 15.64 10.90
CA VAL A 6 7.81 15.51 12.36
C VAL A 6 8.09 14.06 12.77
N GLY A 7 9.19 13.87 13.48
CA GLY A 7 9.74 12.56 13.86
C GLY A 7 10.98 12.18 13.06
N CYS A 8 12.15 12.16 13.71
CA CYS A 8 13.44 11.76 13.13
C CYS A 8 13.79 10.29 13.43
N GLY A 9 12.78 9.41 13.33
CA GLY A 9 12.97 7.96 13.35
C GLY A 9 13.52 7.44 12.02
N ARG A 10 13.51 6.10 11.83
CA ARG A 10 13.94 5.47 10.55
C ARG A 10 13.16 5.99 9.35
N VAL A 11 11.85 6.16 9.49
CA VAL A 11 10.99 6.66 8.41
C VAL A 11 11.28 8.14 8.14
N GLY A 12 11.24 8.99 9.18
CA GLY A 12 11.39 10.44 8.98
C GLY A 12 12.78 10.84 8.50
N SER A 13 13.85 10.23 9.00
CA SER A 13 15.19 10.49 8.48
C SER A 13 15.37 10.03 7.04
N GLY A 14 14.83 8.84 6.69
CA GLY A 14 14.86 8.35 5.30
C GLY A 14 14.08 9.26 4.36
N LEU A 15 12.88 9.70 4.79
CA LEU A 15 12.05 10.63 4.01
C LEU A 15 12.76 11.98 3.82
N ALA A 16 13.38 12.55 4.85
CA ALA A 16 14.10 13.80 4.74
C ALA A 16 15.25 13.72 3.73
N LEU A 17 16.04 12.64 3.75
CA LEU A 17 17.13 12.43 2.81
C LEU A 17 16.63 12.26 1.37
N SER A 18 15.56 11.46 1.17
CA SER A 18 14.97 11.25 -0.16
C SER A 18 14.44 12.55 -0.76
N LEU A 19 13.61 13.28 -0.02
CA LEU A 19 13.04 14.54 -0.50
C LEU A 19 14.11 15.61 -0.79
N THR A 20 15.19 15.65 0.01
CA THR A 20 16.31 16.56 -0.25
C THR A 20 17.04 16.18 -1.54
N ALA A 21 17.24 14.87 -1.78
CA ALA A 21 17.85 14.39 -3.03
C ALA A 21 16.98 14.70 -4.27
N GLU A 22 15.68 14.81 -4.10
CA GLU A 22 14.71 15.22 -5.11
C GLU A 22 14.63 16.74 -5.32
N GLY A 23 15.44 17.52 -4.57
CA GLY A 23 15.53 18.99 -4.70
C GLY A 23 14.49 19.75 -3.87
N HIS A 24 13.84 19.12 -2.89
CA HIS A 24 12.96 19.79 -1.94
C HIS A 24 13.72 20.39 -0.76
N THR A 25 13.22 21.47 -0.19
CA THR A 25 13.70 21.97 1.11
C THR A 25 12.96 21.24 2.21
N VAL A 26 13.69 20.72 3.19
CA VAL A 26 13.11 19.91 4.27
C VAL A 26 13.57 20.41 5.61
N ALA A 27 12.65 20.52 6.59
CA ALA A 27 12.96 20.72 8.00
C ALA A 27 12.47 19.52 8.81
N VAL A 28 13.25 19.10 9.81
CA VAL A 28 12.92 17.94 10.64
C VAL A 28 12.76 18.36 12.10
N VAL A 29 11.63 17.97 12.70
CA VAL A 29 11.30 18.21 14.11
C VAL A 29 11.32 16.89 14.87
N ASP A 30 12.04 16.80 15.97
CA ASP A 30 11.98 15.65 16.89
C ASP A 30 12.25 16.11 18.34
N LYS A 31 11.50 15.56 19.29
CA LYS A 31 11.70 15.85 20.72
C LYS A 31 13.03 15.37 21.27
N ASN A 32 13.65 14.39 20.63
CA ASN A 32 14.91 13.78 21.05
C ASN A 32 16.05 14.23 20.13
N ALA A 33 16.89 15.14 20.62
CA ALA A 33 18.07 15.63 19.90
C ALA A 33 18.99 14.50 19.40
N ARG A 34 19.02 13.36 20.10
CA ARG A 34 19.84 12.21 19.68
C ARG A 34 19.32 11.54 18.40
N ALA A 35 18.04 11.74 18.03
CA ALA A 35 17.45 11.18 16.83
C ALA A 35 18.14 11.72 15.55
N PHE A 36 18.57 12.97 15.57
CA PHE A 36 19.24 13.64 14.45
C PHE A 36 20.59 13.05 14.06
N ARG A 37 21.15 12.15 14.88
CA ARG A 37 22.36 11.38 14.48
C ARG A 37 22.13 10.56 13.19
N ARG A 38 20.86 10.26 12.83
CA ARG A 38 20.50 9.59 11.57
C ARG A 38 20.66 10.48 10.35
N LEU A 39 20.71 11.79 10.56
CA LEU A 39 20.90 12.82 9.52
C LEU A 39 22.33 13.39 9.53
N LYS A 40 23.32 12.62 10.03
CA LYS A 40 24.70 13.06 10.06
C LYS A 40 25.20 13.40 8.64
N GLY A 41 25.67 14.64 8.47
CA GLY A 41 26.14 15.16 7.17
C GLY A 41 25.02 15.72 6.29
N TRP A 42 23.80 15.81 6.80
CA TRP A 42 22.71 16.53 6.17
C TRP A 42 22.61 17.96 6.69
N ASP A 43 22.50 18.95 5.81
CA ASP A 43 22.59 20.37 6.15
C ASP A 43 21.22 21.03 6.40
N GLY A 44 20.13 20.28 6.35
CA GLY A 44 18.79 20.82 6.58
C GLY A 44 18.50 21.14 8.05
N PRO A 45 17.52 22.02 8.31
CA PRO A 45 17.12 22.41 9.68
C PRO A 45 16.65 21.23 10.52
N CYS A 46 17.29 21.05 11.70
CA CYS A 46 16.93 20.08 12.73
C CYS A 46 16.41 20.82 13.97
N ILE A 47 15.12 20.73 14.25
CA ILE A 47 14.46 21.43 15.36
C ILE A 47 14.22 20.43 16.50
N VAL A 48 14.84 20.67 17.66
CA VAL A 48 14.53 19.91 18.89
C VAL A 48 13.24 20.46 19.47
N GLY A 49 12.15 19.69 19.33
CA GLY A 49 10.85 20.19 19.73
C GLY A 49 9.71 19.21 19.47
N SER A 50 8.50 19.69 19.60
CA SER A 50 7.28 18.90 19.47
C SER A 50 6.48 19.28 18.21
N GLY A 51 5.96 18.27 17.49
CA GLY A 51 5.11 18.49 16.32
C GLY A 51 3.72 19.09 16.60
N PHE A 52 3.38 19.33 17.85
CA PHE A 52 2.16 20.04 18.24
C PHE A 52 2.45 21.36 18.99
N ASP A 53 3.72 21.74 19.12
CA ASP A 53 4.12 23.05 19.60
C ASP A 53 4.21 24.02 18.41
N ARG A 54 3.56 25.19 18.55
CA ARG A 54 3.49 26.17 17.47
C ARG A 54 4.85 26.79 17.15
N ASP A 55 5.59 27.18 18.20
CA ASP A 55 6.89 27.82 18.03
C ASP A 55 7.88 26.89 17.32
N ASP A 56 7.82 25.59 17.63
CA ASP A 56 8.68 24.59 17.00
C ASP A 56 8.30 24.32 15.55
N LEU A 57 7.00 24.28 15.25
CA LEU A 57 6.49 24.17 13.88
C LEU A 57 6.82 25.43 13.04
N GLU A 58 6.72 26.61 13.62
CA GLU A 58 7.07 27.87 12.95
C GLU A 58 8.58 27.96 12.67
N LYS A 59 9.45 27.53 13.62
CA LYS A 59 10.90 27.38 13.37
C LYS A 59 11.18 26.39 12.24
N ALA A 60 10.33 25.37 12.06
CA ALA A 60 10.44 24.43 10.96
C ALA A 60 9.88 24.97 9.63
N GLY A 61 9.35 26.19 9.61
CA GLY A 61 8.81 26.83 8.42
C GLY A 61 7.36 26.45 8.09
N ALA A 62 6.56 25.99 9.06
CA ALA A 62 5.18 25.56 8.86
C ALA A 62 4.27 26.62 8.22
N LEU A 63 4.53 27.93 8.46
CA LEU A 63 3.80 29.05 7.86
C LEU A 63 3.85 29.06 6.31
N HIS A 64 4.88 28.48 5.72
CA HIS A 64 5.11 28.48 4.27
C HIS A 64 5.34 27.07 3.72
N ALA A 65 4.98 26.04 4.50
CA ALA A 65 5.17 24.66 4.10
C ALA A 65 4.14 24.23 3.05
N ASP A 66 4.59 23.56 2.01
CA ASP A 66 3.75 22.94 0.99
C ASP A 66 3.24 21.56 1.44
N ALA A 67 4.00 20.91 2.36
CA ALA A 67 3.63 19.60 2.88
C ALA A 67 4.13 19.38 4.31
N LEU A 68 3.44 18.49 5.06
CA LEU A 68 3.87 18.03 6.37
C LEU A 68 3.64 16.51 6.52
N ALA A 69 4.68 15.81 6.98
CA ALA A 69 4.63 14.39 7.30
C ALA A 69 4.82 14.16 8.82
N ALA A 70 3.78 13.69 9.51
CA ALA A 70 3.83 13.33 10.92
C ALA A 70 4.11 11.83 11.05
N VAL A 71 5.37 11.45 11.35
CA VAL A 71 5.87 10.07 11.31
C VAL A 71 6.56 9.63 12.61
N THR A 72 6.16 10.22 13.73
CA THR A 72 6.67 9.83 15.07
C THR A 72 6.20 8.42 15.45
N SER A 73 6.65 7.89 16.58
CA SER A 73 6.22 6.59 17.09
C SER A 73 4.83 6.62 17.76
N GLY A 74 4.19 7.77 17.91
CA GLY A 74 2.91 7.91 18.61
C GLY A 74 1.78 8.35 17.70
N ASP A 75 0.76 7.52 17.53
CA ASP A 75 -0.43 7.81 16.72
C ASP A 75 -1.11 9.12 17.13
N ASN A 76 -1.32 9.34 18.43
CA ASN A 76 -1.95 10.56 18.96
C ASN A 76 -1.15 11.81 18.58
N THR A 77 0.18 11.75 18.70
CA THR A 77 1.06 12.85 18.31
C THR A 77 0.94 13.13 16.81
N ASN A 78 0.98 12.07 15.97
CA ASN A 78 0.92 12.22 14.52
C ASN A 78 -0.41 12.84 14.09
N ILE A 79 -1.52 12.40 14.68
CA ILE A 79 -2.84 12.95 14.39
C ILE A 79 -2.97 14.40 14.82
N LEU A 80 -2.55 14.73 16.06
CA LEU A 80 -2.61 16.09 16.55
C LEU A 80 -1.78 17.03 15.68
N THR A 81 -0.56 16.62 15.34
CA THR A 81 0.32 17.36 14.43
C THR A 81 -0.35 17.59 13.07
N ALA A 82 -0.92 16.56 12.48
CA ALA A 82 -1.60 16.64 11.18
C ALA A 82 -2.81 17.59 11.22
N ARG A 83 -3.60 17.55 12.29
CA ARG A 83 -4.71 18.48 12.48
C ARG A 83 -4.24 19.93 12.59
N ILE A 84 -3.24 20.20 13.41
CA ILE A 84 -2.66 21.55 13.54
C ILE A 84 -2.12 22.04 12.19
N ALA A 85 -1.41 21.19 11.45
CA ALA A 85 -0.90 21.51 10.13
C ALA A 85 -2.00 21.93 9.15
N ARG A 86 -3.14 21.23 9.15
CA ARG A 86 -4.28 21.53 8.26
C ARG A 86 -5.13 22.69 8.75
N GLU A 87 -5.53 22.66 10.03
CA GLU A 87 -6.53 23.57 10.58
C GLU A 87 -5.93 24.93 10.93
N THR A 88 -4.66 24.98 11.36
CA THR A 88 -4.00 26.22 11.79
C THR A 88 -3.11 26.81 10.70
N TYR A 89 -2.29 25.97 10.06
CA TYR A 89 -1.32 26.41 9.05
C TYR A 89 -1.82 26.28 7.62
N HIS A 90 -2.98 25.62 7.41
CA HIS A 90 -3.60 25.39 6.10
C HIS A 90 -2.66 24.72 5.09
N ILE A 91 -1.76 23.86 5.59
CA ILE A 91 -0.83 23.11 4.73
C ILE A 91 -1.64 22.16 3.83
N PRO A 92 -1.51 22.24 2.50
CA PRO A 92 -2.36 21.48 1.58
C PRO A 92 -2.13 19.99 1.60
N ASN A 93 -0.86 19.57 1.77
CA ASN A 93 -0.47 18.17 1.71
C ASN A 93 0.00 17.70 3.09
N VAL A 94 -0.88 17.04 3.83
CA VAL A 94 -0.55 16.53 5.17
C VAL A 94 -0.78 15.03 5.21
N VAL A 95 0.18 14.29 5.80
CA VAL A 95 0.05 12.85 6.02
C VAL A 95 0.45 12.48 7.44
N ALA A 96 -0.34 11.61 8.07
CA ALA A 96 -0.05 11.06 9.40
C ALA A 96 0.21 9.55 9.31
N ARG A 97 1.32 9.10 9.89
CA ARG A 97 1.57 7.68 10.08
C ARG A 97 0.78 7.17 11.29
N ILE A 98 0.02 6.10 11.11
CA ILE A 98 -0.79 5.45 12.14
C ILE A 98 -0.41 3.97 12.20
N TYR A 99 -0.14 3.49 13.41
CA TYR A 99 0.18 2.08 13.63
C TYR A 99 -1.08 1.22 13.75
N ASP A 100 -2.11 1.73 14.44
CA ASP A 100 -3.38 1.02 14.61
C ASP A 100 -4.26 1.16 13.36
N PRO A 101 -4.54 0.06 12.62
CA PRO A 101 -5.32 0.10 11.39
C PRO A 101 -6.75 0.62 11.59
N ARG A 102 -7.38 0.28 12.74
CA ARG A 102 -8.74 0.73 13.04
C ARG A 102 -8.81 2.25 13.20
N ARG A 103 -7.78 2.81 13.81
CA ARG A 103 -7.66 4.26 13.97
C ARG A 103 -7.36 4.95 12.64
N ALA A 104 -6.50 4.36 11.80
CA ALA A 104 -6.21 4.89 10.47
C ALA A 104 -7.49 5.07 9.64
N GLU A 105 -8.38 4.08 9.63
CA GLU A 105 -9.66 4.14 8.92
C GLU A 105 -10.56 5.28 9.44
N VAL A 106 -10.66 5.44 10.76
CA VAL A 106 -11.46 6.53 11.36
C VAL A 106 -10.93 7.90 10.94
N TYR A 107 -9.61 8.11 10.97
CA TYR A 107 -9.03 9.41 10.63
C TYR A 107 -9.05 9.71 9.13
N GLN A 108 -8.94 8.70 8.27
CA GLN A 108 -9.19 8.84 6.84
C GLN A 108 -10.61 9.34 6.56
N ARG A 109 -11.62 8.78 7.21
CA ARG A 109 -13.01 9.25 7.10
C ARG A 109 -13.19 10.69 7.57
N LEU A 110 -12.39 11.15 8.52
CA LEU A 110 -12.33 12.54 8.97
C LEU A 110 -11.48 13.45 8.04
N GLY A 111 -11.04 12.93 6.90
CA GLY A 111 -10.31 13.67 5.90
C GLY A 111 -8.83 13.91 6.22
N ILE A 112 -8.23 13.18 7.17
CA ILE A 112 -6.78 13.22 7.44
C ILE A 112 -6.12 12.07 6.69
N PRO A 113 -5.30 12.32 5.67
CA PRO A 113 -4.58 11.28 4.96
C PRO A 113 -3.68 10.50 5.92
N THR A 114 -3.85 9.18 5.98
CA THR A 114 -3.08 8.31 6.89
C THR A 114 -2.35 7.21 6.13
N VAL A 115 -1.19 6.81 6.67
CA VAL A 115 -0.44 5.64 6.21
C VAL A 115 -0.41 4.60 7.33
N ALA A 116 -1.14 3.50 7.14
CA ALA A 116 -1.21 2.37 8.07
C ALA A 116 -0.05 1.39 7.81
N THR A 117 1.10 1.66 8.43
CA THR A 117 2.35 0.92 8.13
C THR A 117 2.31 -0.54 8.58
N VAL A 118 1.55 -0.89 9.62
CA VAL A 118 1.48 -2.27 10.15
C VAL A 118 0.75 -3.18 9.20
N THR A 119 -0.42 -2.77 8.71
CA THR A 119 -1.20 -3.55 7.73
C THR A 119 -0.37 -3.83 6.48
N TRP A 120 0.22 -2.79 5.90
CA TRP A 120 1.09 -2.93 4.73
C TRP A 120 2.26 -3.90 4.98
N THR A 121 2.91 -3.82 6.15
CA THR A 121 4.02 -4.72 6.49
C THR A 121 3.55 -6.16 6.64
N ILE A 122 2.40 -6.40 7.32
CA ILE A 122 1.81 -7.73 7.46
C ILE A 122 1.53 -8.32 6.08
N ASP A 123 0.93 -7.57 5.19
CA ASP A 123 0.61 -8.02 3.84
C ASP A 123 1.88 -8.37 3.05
N GLN A 124 2.93 -7.54 3.13
CA GLN A 124 4.22 -7.84 2.49
C GLN A 124 4.87 -9.13 3.05
N VAL A 125 4.78 -9.35 4.36
CA VAL A 125 5.29 -10.59 4.99
C VAL A 125 4.47 -11.79 4.55
N ARG A 126 3.12 -11.69 4.57
CA ARG A 126 2.23 -12.78 4.11
C ARG A 126 2.52 -13.17 2.67
N ARG A 127 2.68 -12.22 1.76
CA ARG A 127 3.03 -12.48 0.35
C ARG A 127 4.31 -13.30 0.20
N ARG A 128 5.31 -13.00 1.01
CA ARG A 128 6.60 -13.73 0.96
C ARG A 128 6.56 -15.09 1.64
N LEU A 129 5.72 -15.27 2.66
CA LEU A 129 5.54 -16.56 3.33
C LEU A 129 4.65 -17.51 2.51
N PHE A 130 3.68 -16.97 1.80
CA PHE A 130 2.70 -17.72 1.03
C PHE A 130 2.63 -17.21 -0.42
N PRO A 131 3.68 -17.48 -1.23
CA PRO A 131 3.73 -16.99 -2.61
C PRO A 131 2.59 -17.51 -3.50
N SER A 132 2.00 -18.67 -3.13
CA SER A 132 0.88 -19.30 -3.84
C SER A 132 -0.51 -18.87 -3.33
N GLY A 133 -0.58 -18.13 -2.24
CA GLY A 133 -1.83 -17.59 -1.69
C GLY A 133 -2.13 -16.23 -2.32
N GLY A 134 -3.10 -16.17 -3.23
CA GLY A 134 -3.50 -14.93 -3.86
C GLY A 134 -3.80 -13.82 -2.85
N VAL A 135 -2.91 -12.87 -2.72
CA VAL A 135 -3.09 -11.66 -1.92
C VAL A 135 -3.40 -10.54 -2.90
N ASP A 136 -4.44 -9.78 -2.61
CA ASP A 136 -4.80 -8.60 -3.37
C ASP A 136 -3.66 -7.59 -3.31
N ASP A 137 -3.11 -7.23 -4.49
CA ASP A 137 -1.94 -6.37 -4.55
C ASP A 137 -2.29 -4.90 -4.42
N TRP A 138 -3.45 -4.51 -4.93
CA TRP A 138 -3.96 -3.15 -4.89
C TRP A 138 -5.49 -3.17 -5.01
N SER A 139 -6.16 -2.29 -4.28
CA SER A 139 -7.59 -2.01 -4.47
C SER A 139 -7.80 -0.53 -4.72
N ASP A 140 -8.76 -0.22 -5.56
CA ASP A 140 -9.20 1.16 -5.75
C ASP A 140 -9.82 1.75 -4.47
N PRO A 141 -9.94 3.08 -4.34
CA PRO A 141 -10.50 3.70 -3.14
C PRO A 141 -11.93 3.28 -2.80
N SER A 142 -12.70 2.77 -3.76
CA SER A 142 -14.06 2.23 -3.52
C SER A 142 -14.04 0.78 -3.03
N GLY A 143 -12.92 0.08 -3.10
CA GLY A 143 -12.76 -1.34 -2.79
C GLY A 143 -13.43 -2.29 -3.80
N ARG A 144 -13.96 -1.75 -4.91
CA ARG A 144 -14.72 -2.54 -5.90
C ARG A 144 -13.85 -3.16 -6.98
N LEU A 145 -12.67 -2.60 -7.23
CA LEU A 145 -11.69 -3.13 -8.18
C LEU A 145 -10.43 -3.53 -7.43
N THR A 146 -9.94 -4.74 -7.69
CA THR A 146 -8.72 -5.26 -7.07
C THR A 146 -7.77 -5.76 -8.16
N LEU A 147 -6.48 -5.48 -8.01
CA LEU A 147 -5.43 -6.16 -8.74
C LEU A 147 -4.98 -7.37 -7.93
N VAL A 148 -4.92 -8.54 -8.57
CA VAL A 148 -4.57 -9.78 -7.90
C VAL A 148 -3.52 -10.55 -8.70
N ASP A 149 -2.58 -11.16 -8.01
CA ASP A 149 -1.66 -12.12 -8.58
C ASP A 149 -2.14 -13.55 -8.29
N ARG A 150 -2.15 -14.42 -9.29
CA ARG A 150 -2.53 -15.82 -9.17
C ARG A 150 -1.53 -16.70 -9.89
N THR A 151 -1.04 -17.74 -9.23
CA THR A 151 -0.27 -18.77 -9.92
C THR A 151 -1.23 -19.62 -10.76
N LEU A 152 -0.87 -19.86 -12.01
CA LEU A 152 -1.67 -20.70 -12.92
C LEU A 152 -1.65 -22.16 -12.41
N PRO A 153 -2.80 -22.76 -12.13
CA PRO A 153 -2.88 -24.18 -11.78
C PRO A 153 -2.50 -25.08 -12.96
N ASP A 154 -2.00 -26.27 -12.69
CA ASP A 154 -1.62 -27.26 -13.72
C ASP A 154 -2.77 -27.58 -14.67
N ALA A 155 -4.01 -27.59 -14.17
CA ALA A 155 -5.21 -27.83 -14.97
C ALA A 155 -5.45 -26.78 -16.08
N TRP A 156 -4.79 -25.63 -15.99
CA TRP A 156 -4.84 -24.55 -16.97
C TRP A 156 -3.65 -24.55 -17.93
N ALA A 157 -2.64 -25.38 -17.71
CA ALA A 157 -1.53 -25.54 -18.65
C ALA A 157 -2.04 -26.05 -20.00
N GLY A 158 -1.61 -25.40 -21.07
CA GLY A 158 -2.05 -25.73 -22.44
C GLY A 158 -3.35 -25.04 -22.88
N ARG A 159 -4.04 -24.29 -22.01
CA ARG A 159 -5.26 -23.54 -22.37
C ARG A 159 -4.91 -22.09 -22.70
N SER A 160 -5.78 -21.42 -23.48
CA SER A 160 -5.64 -19.98 -23.75
C SER A 160 -5.79 -19.18 -22.46
N LEU A 161 -4.87 -18.27 -22.19
CA LEU A 161 -5.00 -17.37 -21.03
C LEU A 161 -6.12 -16.34 -21.21
N GLY A 162 -6.50 -16.05 -22.46
CA GLY A 162 -7.64 -15.20 -22.77
C GLY A 162 -8.98 -15.76 -22.27
N ASP A 163 -9.08 -17.10 -22.08
CA ASP A 163 -10.29 -17.75 -21.57
C ASP A 163 -10.56 -17.43 -20.07
N LEU A 164 -9.60 -16.82 -19.40
CA LEU A 164 -9.76 -16.33 -18.02
C LEU A 164 -10.48 -14.99 -17.94
N GLU A 165 -10.60 -14.28 -19.08
CA GLU A 165 -11.23 -12.97 -19.07
C GLU A 165 -12.76 -13.09 -19.05
N GLU A 166 -13.36 -12.24 -18.23
CA GLU A 166 -14.79 -12.03 -18.21
C GLU A 166 -15.06 -10.55 -18.46
N PRO A 167 -15.65 -10.20 -19.63
CA PRO A 167 -15.86 -8.81 -20.00
C PRO A 167 -16.58 -8.00 -18.93
N GLY A 168 -15.92 -6.92 -18.48
CA GLY A 168 -16.44 -6.03 -17.44
C GLY A 168 -16.28 -6.53 -16.00
N ARG A 169 -15.73 -7.74 -15.78
CA ARG A 169 -15.55 -8.31 -14.43
C ARG A 169 -14.12 -8.78 -14.14
N VAL A 170 -13.49 -9.46 -15.10
CA VAL A 170 -12.11 -9.96 -14.99
C VAL A 170 -11.32 -9.59 -16.23
N SER A 171 -10.16 -8.97 -16.05
CA SER A 171 -9.24 -8.66 -17.15
C SER A 171 -7.83 -9.15 -16.83
N LEU A 172 -7.22 -9.87 -17.77
CA LEU A 172 -5.84 -10.31 -17.68
C LEU A 172 -4.92 -9.19 -18.17
N LEU A 173 -4.14 -8.62 -17.25
CA LEU A 173 -3.25 -7.50 -17.53
C LEU A 173 -1.89 -7.94 -18.06
N ALA A 174 -1.33 -8.99 -17.45
CA ALA A 174 -0.01 -9.52 -17.78
C ALA A 174 0.12 -10.96 -17.29
N VAL A 175 1.16 -11.65 -17.77
CA VAL A 175 1.63 -12.92 -17.23
C VAL A 175 3.13 -12.84 -16.97
N SER A 176 3.60 -13.29 -15.81
CA SER A 176 5.02 -13.47 -15.53
C SER A 176 5.39 -14.95 -15.76
N ARG A 177 6.26 -15.21 -16.75
CA ARG A 177 6.79 -16.53 -17.07
C ARG A 177 8.26 -16.59 -16.76
N ALA A 178 8.67 -17.53 -15.91
CA ALA A 178 10.05 -17.61 -15.40
C ALA A 178 10.59 -16.26 -14.87
N GLY A 179 9.73 -15.47 -14.20
CA GLY A 179 10.07 -14.17 -13.67
C GLY A 179 10.12 -13.02 -14.69
N VAL A 180 9.81 -13.28 -15.97
CA VAL A 180 9.76 -12.24 -17.00
C VAL A 180 8.31 -11.86 -17.28
N PRO A 181 7.90 -10.58 -17.02
CA PRO A 181 6.55 -10.13 -17.28
C PRO A 181 6.29 -9.90 -18.77
N ARG A 182 5.08 -10.23 -19.22
CA ARG A 182 4.60 -10.08 -20.58
C ARG A 182 3.20 -9.46 -20.57
N LEU A 183 2.99 -8.44 -21.41
CA LEU A 183 1.71 -7.72 -21.52
C LEU A 183 0.79 -8.29 -22.61
N ASP A 184 1.35 -9.11 -23.51
CA ASP A 184 0.61 -9.86 -24.55
C ASP A 184 -0.04 -11.14 -24.02
N ALA A 185 -0.44 -11.15 -22.75
CA ALA A 185 -0.86 -12.32 -21.99
C ALA A 185 -2.10 -13.01 -22.59
N ARG A 186 -3.03 -12.23 -23.12
CA ARG A 186 -4.29 -12.73 -23.71
C ARG A 186 -4.08 -13.74 -24.84
N ASP A 187 -3.03 -13.53 -25.64
CA ASP A 187 -2.73 -14.34 -26.82
C ASP A 187 -1.83 -15.55 -26.51
N LEU A 188 -1.50 -15.72 -25.23
CA LEU A 188 -0.61 -16.79 -24.78
C LEU A 188 -1.39 -18.03 -24.32
N VAL A 189 -0.72 -19.15 -24.48
CA VAL A 189 -1.12 -20.43 -23.87
C VAL A 189 -0.44 -20.53 -22.50
N GLY A 190 -1.22 -20.89 -21.48
CA GLY A 190 -0.75 -21.03 -20.11
C GLY A 190 0.31 -22.12 -19.96
N GLN A 191 1.29 -21.88 -19.12
CA GLN A 191 2.33 -22.84 -18.75
C GLN A 191 2.40 -22.97 -17.22
N GLU A 192 2.80 -24.15 -16.75
CA GLU A 192 3.04 -24.41 -15.35
C GLU A 192 4.01 -23.37 -14.77
N GLY A 193 3.67 -22.82 -13.60
CA GLY A 193 4.46 -21.79 -12.94
C GLY A 193 4.27 -20.36 -13.46
N ASP A 194 3.39 -20.13 -14.45
CA ASP A 194 2.98 -18.79 -14.84
C ASP A 194 2.30 -18.07 -13.66
N VAL A 195 2.64 -16.80 -13.48
CA VAL A 195 1.95 -15.92 -12.54
C VAL A 195 1.10 -14.94 -13.33
N LEU A 196 -0.21 -15.01 -13.13
CA LEU A 196 -1.21 -14.17 -13.76
C LEU A 196 -1.39 -12.87 -12.96
N HIS A 197 -1.37 -11.73 -13.65
CA HIS A 197 -1.69 -10.41 -13.08
C HIS A 197 -3.05 -9.99 -13.61
N LEU A 198 -4.06 -9.93 -12.73
CA LEU A 198 -5.46 -9.73 -13.11
C LEU A 198 -6.06 -8.50 -12.42
N ALA A 199 -6.92 -7.78 -13.14
CA ALA A 199 -7.83 -6.80 -12.57
C ALA A 199 -9.21 -7.46 -12.41
N VAL A 200 -9.76 -7.44 -11.19
CA VAL A 200 -10.96 -8.20 -10.84
C VAL A 200 -11.92 -7.32 -10.05
N LEU A 201 -13.20 -7.31 -10.44
CA LEU A 201 -14.24 -6.72 -9.62
C LEU A 201 -14.54 -7.61 -8.40
N ASP A 202 -14.95 -6.99 -7.29
CA ASP A 202 -15.14 -7.67 -6.01
C ASP A 202 -16.15 -8.84 -6.10
N ASP A 203 -17.20 -8.68 -6.91
CA ASP A 203 -18.22 -9.72 -7.15
C ASP A 203 -17.73 -10.90 -8.02
N ALA A 204 -16.63 -10.74 -8.77
CA ALA A 204 -16.04 -11.80 -9.61
C ALA A 204 -14.90 -12.57 -8.93
N LYS A 205 -14.41 -12.07 -7.78
CA LYS A 205 -13.24 -12.61 -7.10
C LYS A 205 -13.38 -14.08 -6.73
N ARG A 206 -14.54 -14.43 -6.16
CA ARG A 206 -14.84 -15.81 -5.77
C ARG A 206 -14.92 -16.76 -6.96
N ASP A 207 -15.50 -16.31 -8.06
CA ASP A 207 -15.65 -17.10 -9.28
C ASP A 207 -14.27 -17.38 -9.90
N LEU A 208 -13.41 -16.34 -9.94
CA LEU A 208 -12.03 -16.47 -10.39
C LEU A 208 -11.22 -17.45 -9.51
N ASP A 209 -11.33 -17.31 -8.17
CA ASP A 209 -10.61 -18.20 -7.24
C ASP A 209 -11.07 -19.65 -7.37
N LEU A 210 -12.36 -19.89 -7.65
CA LEU A 210 -12.89 -21.23 -7.94
C LEU A 210 -12.36 -21.75 -9.30
N ALA A 211 -12.35 -20.93 -10.33
CA ALA A 211 -11.84 -21.31 -11.66
C ALA A 211 -10.34 -21.64 -11.62
N LEU A 212 -9.56 -20.97 -10.79
CA LEU A 212 -8.13 -21.19 -10.60
C LEU A 212 -7.82 -22.12 -9.41
N SER A 213 -8.81 -22.75 -8.81
CA SER A 213 -8.59 -23.72 -7.74
C SER A 213 -7.93 -25.00 -8.30
N PRO A 214 -6.92 -25.57 -7.63
CA PRO A 214 -6.36 -26.88 -8.00
C PRO A 214 -7.38 -28.03 -7.95
N TYR A 215 -8.52 -27.80 -7.28
CA TYR A 215 -9.62 -28.77 -7.11
C TYR A 215 -10.86 -28.44 -7.95
N GLY A 216 -10.83 -27.41 -8.78
CA GLY A 216 -11.97 -26.98 -9.59
C GLY A 216 -12.04 -27.71 -10.92
N HIS A 217 -12.58 -28.91 -10.92
CA HIS A 217 -13.38 -29.66 -11.88
C HIS A 217 -13.61 -31.07 -11.35
N GLY A 218 -14.24 -31.19 -10.19
CA GLY A 218 -14.91 -32.40 -9.78
C GLY A 218 -16.24 -32.47 -10.52
N GLU A 219 -16.34 -33.36 -11.52
CA GLU A 219 -17.56 -33.74 -12.16
C GLU A 219 -18.65 -34.00 -11.10
N GLY A 220 -19.84 -33.43 -11.33
CA GLY A 220 -21.04 -33.76 -10.58
C GLY A 220 -21.30 -35.25 -10.72
N HIS A 221 -20.94 -36.03 -9.70
CA HIS A 221 -21.46 -37.38 -9.56
C HIS A 221 -22.92 -37.24 -9.11
N ASP A 222 -23.82 -37.36 -10.10
CA ASP A 222 -25.21 -37.66 -9.86
C ASP A 222 -25.32 -38.98 -9.06
N TYR A 223 -25.52 -38.89 -7.78
CA TYR A 223 -26.01 -39.98 -6.98
C TYR A 223 -27.50 -40.15 -7.27
N HIS A 224 -27.82 -40.91 -8.34
CA HIS A 224 -29.13 -41.53 -8.46
C HIS A 224 -29.20 -42.64 -7.42
N GLY A 225 -29.88 -42.36 -6.28
CA GLY A 225 -30.34 -43.34 -5.36
C GLY A 225 -31.44 -44.20 -6.06
N SER A 226 -31.12 -45.44 -6.37
CA SER A 226 -32.12 -46.44 -6.68
C SER A 226 -32.64 -47.04 -5.38
N GLU A 227 -33.86 -46.64 -4.98
CA GLU A 227 -34.70 -47.46 -4.07
C GLU A 227 -35.07 -48.77 -4.77
N SER A 228 -34.86 -49.86 -4.08
CA SER A 228 -35.58 -51.11 -4.20
C SER A 228 -35.50 -51.85 -2.89
#